data_0f4e69621d5d42f7540cd52951638c67
#
_entry.id   0f4e69621d5d42f7540cd52951638c67
#
_cell.length_a   1.000
_cell.length_b   1.000
_cell.length_c   1.000
_cell.angle_alpha   90.00
_cell.angle_beta   90.00
_cell.angle_gamma   90.00
#
_symmetry.space_group_name_H-M   'P 1'
#
loop_
_entity.id
_entity.type
_entity.pdbx_description
1 polymer ?
#
loop_
_entity_poly.entity_id
_entity_poly.type
_entity_poly.pdbx_seq_one_letter_code
_entity_poly.pdbx_strand_id
1 'polypeptide(L)'
;NTQVNMDEEQVRKGMELSISGDIIKNRELTWSAMFNWSRDRYYYHKIDPIYSTQKPWVAEGERWDWVAIYDYQRDPEGNIVHGSNGFPLVNKFTTLKGYSEPDWIWGLSTSVNWKGITLSITIDGRVGGVGYSMTDQAMWNSGAHIDSDNQYRYEEVVNNNKTFIGQGVKVV
;
A
#
# COMPACT_ATOMS: atom_id res chain seq x y z
N ASN A 1 -17.96 27.51 7.04
CA ASN A 1 -17.18 26.78 6.01
C ASN A 1 -17.12 27.65 4.75
N THR A 2 -15.95 28.14 4.42
CA THR A 2 -15.72 28.88 3.19
C THR A 2 -15.10 27.94 2.17
N GLN A 3 -15.69 27.81 1.00
CA GLN A 3 -15.10 27.10 -0.12
C GLN A 3 -14.16 28.06 -0.85
N VAL A 4 -12.96 27.62 -1.13
CA VAL A 4 -11.96 28.37 -1.89
C VAL A 4 -11.52 27.57 -3.10
N ASN A 5 -11.21 28.24 -4.18
CA ASN A 5 -10.57 27.61 -5.32
C ASN A 5 -9.07 27.51 -5.03
N MET A 6 -8.54 26.29 -5.07
CA MET A 6 -7.13 26.03 -4.88
C MET A 6 -6.43 25.98 -6.25
N ASP A 7 -5.30 26.65 -6.34
CA ASP A 7 -4.48 26.72 -7.56
C ASP A 7 -3.43 25.59 -7.56
N GLU A 8 -3.90 24.36 -7.40
CA GLU A 8 -3.09 23.15 -7.46
C GLU A 8 -3.35 22.41 -8.77
N GLU A 9 -2.30 22.00 -9.44
CA GLU A 9 -2.39 21.23 -10.66
C GLU A 9 -1.67 19.90 -10.52
N GLN A 10 -2.27 18.86 -11.06
CA GLN A 10 -1.73 17.52 -11.11
C GLN A 10 -1.48 17.11 -12.56
N VAL A 11 -0.41 16.37 -12.78
CA VAL A 11 -0.09 15.80 -14.09
C VAL A 11 0.09 14.29 -13.96
N ARG A 12 -0.49 13.57 -14.91
CA ARG A 12 -0.30 12.12 -15.04
C ARG A 12 0.75 11.85 -16.12
N LYS A 13 1.74 11.01 -15.79
CA LYS A 13 2.81 10.59 -16.70
C LYS A 13 2.92 9.07 -16.68
N GLY A 14 2.90 8.47 -17.86
CA GLY A 14 2.97 7.02 -18.00
C GLY A 14 3.76 6.57 -19.20
N MET A 15 4.13 5.30 -19.18
CA MET A 15 4.73 4.57 -20.30
C MET A 15 4.11 3.18 -20.35
N GLU A 16 3.90 2.70 -21.56
CA GLU A 16 3.38 1.36 -21.82
C GLU A 16 4.26 0.67 -22.86
N LEU A 17 4.49 -0.63 -22.66
CA LEU A 17 5.19 -1.50 -23.58
C LEU A 17 4.36 -2.77 -23.76
N SER A 18 4.11 -3.13 -25.00
CA SER A 18 3.49 -4.41 -25.36
C SER A 18 4.32 -5.09 -26.45
N ILE A 19 4.71 -6.32 -26.20
CA ILE A 19 5.45 -7.15 -27.14
C ILE A 19 4.72 -8.46 -27.28
N SER A 20 4.41 -8.87 -28.51
CA SER A 20 3.76 -10.16 -28.79
C SER A 20 4.32 -10.80 -30.05
N GLY A 21 4.29 -12.12 -30.09
CA GLY A 21 4.74 -12.85 -31.26
C GLY A 21 4.67 -14.35 -31.12
N ASP A 22 4.83 -15.02 -32.26
CA ASP A 22 5.02 -16.46 -32.29
C ASP A 22 6.50 -16.79 -32.09
N ILE A 23 6.83 -17.46 -30.98
CA ILE A 23 8.19 -17.90 -30.66
C ILE A 23 8.55 -19.11 -31.53
N ILE A 24 7.61 -20.02 -31.67
CA ILE A 24 7.71 -21.18 -32.57
C ILE A 24 6.42 -21.28 -33.37
N LYS A 25 6.56 -21.50 -34.66
CA LYS A 25 5.42 -21.76 -35.56
C LYS A 25 5.79 -22.74 -36.63
N ASN A 26 5.27 -23.96 -36.47
CA ASN A 26 5.41 -25.00 -37.50
C ASN A 26 4.10 -25.80 -37.57
N ARG A 27 4.11 -26.88 -38.37
CA ARG A 27 2.92 -27.66 -38.65
C ARG A 27 2.33 -28.38 -37.43
N GLU A 28 3.16 -28.73 -36.45
CA GLU A 28 2.76 -29.52 -35.28
C GLU A 28 2.73 -28.72 -34.00
N LEU A 29 3.51 -27.63 -33.94
CA LEU A 29 3.71 -26.82 -32.73
C LEU A 29 3.58 -25.34 -33.07
N THR A 30 2.72 -24.65 -32.36
CA THR A 30 2.70 -23.18 -32.30
C THR A 30 2.88 -22.76 -30.85
N TRP A 31 3.85 -21.91 -30.63
CA TRP A 31 4.08 -21.28 -29.33
C TRP A 31 4.10 -19.77 -29.49
N SER A 32 3.13 -19.10 -28.90
CA SER A 32 3.01 -17.65 -28.89
C SER A 32 3.12 -17.09 -27.48
N ALA A 33 3.63 -15.89 -27.35
CA ALA A 33 3.67 -15.17 -26.09
C ALA A 33 3.39 -13.67 -26.29
N MET A 34 2.86 -13.06 -25.25
CA MET A 34 2.64 -11.63 -25.15
C MET A 34 3.11 -11.14 -23.78
N PHE A 35 3.93 -10.12 -23.79
CA PHE A 35 4.37 -9.42 -22.58
C PHE A 35 3.88 -7.99 -22.62
N ASN A 36 3.30 -7.54 -21.52
CA ASN A 36 2.85 -6.17 -21.31
C ASN A 36 3.54 -5.61 -20.08
N TRP A 37 3.94 -4.37 -20.14
CA TRP A 37 4.48 -3.62 -19.02
C TRP A 37 3.94 -2.20 -19.06
N SER A 38 3.56 -1.67 -17.90
CA SER A 38 3.15 -0.28 -17.80
C SER A 38 3.59 0.35 -16.49
N ARG A 39 3.84 1.62 -16.56
CA ARG A 39 4.14 2.50 -15.45
C ARG A 39 3.35 3.78 -15.62
N ASP A 40 2.60 4.17 -14.59
CA ASP A 40 1.73 5.33 -14.64
C ASP A 40 1.68 5.97 -13.25
N ARG A 41 1.86 7.29 -13.18
CA ARG A 41 1.99 8.01 -11.93
C ARG A 41 1.44 9.42 -12.01
N TYR A 42 0.90 9.87 -10.89
CA TYR A 42 0.47 11.23 -10.68
C TYR A 42 1.54 12.05 -9.96
N TYR A 43 1.73 13.29 -10.41
CA TYR A 43 2.70 14.21 -9.84
C TYR A 43 2.05 15.57 -9.61
N TYR A 44 2.52 16.29 -8.61
CA TYR A 44 2.22 17.70 -8.47
C TYR A 44 2.89 18.47 -9.60
N HIS A 45 2.09 19.15 -10.43
CA HIS A 45 2.60 20.06 -11.47
C HIS A 45 2.76 21.47 -10.91
N LYS A 46 1.81 21.88 -10.07
CA LYS A 46 1.78 23.15 -9.39
C LYS A 46 1.23 22.98 -7.98
N ILE A 47 1.75 23.73 -7.04
CA ILE A 47 1.28 23.73 -5.65
C ILE A 47 0.74 25.11 -5.32
N ASP A 48 -0.42 25.14 -4.66
CA ASP A 48 -0.94 26.37 -4.06
C ASP A 48 -0.18 26.65 -2.75
N PRO A 49 0.51 27.78 -2.62
CA PRO A 49 1.33 28.07 -1.44
C PRO A 49 0.54 28.25 -0.14
N ILE A 50 -0.77 28.45 -0.23
CA ILE A 50 -1.65 28.73 0.91
C ILE A 50 -2.52 27.53 1.24
N TYR A 51 -3.13 26.90 0.23
CA TYR A 51 -4.18 25.90 0.42
C TYR A 51 -3.74 24.47 0.17
N SER A 52 -2.63 24.22 -0.53
CA SER A 52 -2.09 22.87 -0.67
C SER A 52 -1.65 22.30 0.68
N THR A 53 -1.72 20.99 0.80
CA THR A 53 -1.31 20.28 2.03
C THR A 53 0.15 20.54 2.33
N GLN A 54 0.44 21.09 3.50
CA GLN A 54 1.80 21.39 3.95
C GLN A 54 2.46 20.14 4.56
N LYS A 55 3.17 19.40 3.74
CA LYS A 55 3.93 18.20 4.14
C LYS A 55 5.28 18.18 3.42
N PRO A 56 6.33 17.59 4.03
CA PRO A 56 7.67 17.56 3.42
C PRO A 56 7.73 16.86 2.05
N TRP A 57 6.77 15.98 1.78
CA TRP A 57 6.68 15.25 0.49
C TRP A 57 5.68 15.84 -0.49
N VAL A 58 5.07 16.98 -0.17
CA VAL A 58 4.19 17.71 -1.06
C VAL A 58 5.00 18.84 -1.68
N ALA A 59 5.53 18.60 -2.86
CA ALA A 59 6.33 19.55 -3.63
C ALA A 59 6.11 19.35 -5.13
N GLU A 60 6.33 20.39 -5.92
CA GLU A 60 6.26 20.29 -7.38
C GLU A 60 7.24 19.23 -7.91
N GLY A 61 6.75 18.34 -8.77
CA GLY A 61 7.50 17.20 -9.28
C GLY A 61 7.46 15.95 -8.40
N GLU A 62 6.99 16.04 -7.16
CA GLU A 62 6.80 14.89 -6.28
C GLU A 62 5.48 14.16 -6.59
N ARG A 63 5.38 12.91 -6.15
CA ARG A 63 4.20 12.08 -6.38
C ARG A 63 3.01 12.55 -5.55
N TRP A 64 1.84 12.64 -6.17
CA TRP A 64 0.59 13.04 -5.53
C TRP A 64 -0.09 11.90 -4.76
N ASP A 65 0.13 10.65 -5.16
CA ASP A 65 -0.52 9.45 -4.65
C ASP A 65 0.11 8.90 -3.35
N TRP A 66 0.66 9.79 -2.52
CA TRP A 66 1.29 9.44 -1.26
C TRP A 66 0.31 8.89 -0.22
N VAL A 67 0.78 7.93 0.56
CA VAL A 67 0.09 7.36 1.72
C VAL A 67 0.88 7.68 2.97
N ALA A 68 0.27 8.42 3.88
CA ALA A 68 0.88 8.78 5.15
C ALA A 68 -0.06 8.47 6.31
N ILE A 69 0.51 7.98 7.39
CA ILE A 69 -0.22 7.62 8.61
C ILE A 69 0.43 8.23 9.84
N TYR A 70 -0.33 8.32 10.93
CA TYR A 70 0.24 8.53 12.24
C TYR A 70 0.90 7.23 12.68
N ASP A 71 2.21 7.27 12.95
CA ASP A 71 2.98 6.14 13.44
C ASP A 71 3.25 6.28 14.93
N TYR A 72 3.66 5.21 15.58
CA TYR A 72 4.07 5.26 16.98
C TYR A 72 5.42 5.94 17.14
N GLN A 73 5.59 6.63 18.27
CA GLN A 73 6.90 7.13 18.68
C GLN A 73 7.82 5.95 18.97
N ARG A 74 9.08 6.08 18.55
CA ARG A 74 10.11 5.08 18.80
C ARG A 74 11.32 5.72 19.46
N ASP A 75 11.94 4.95 20.34
CA ASP A 75 13.23 5.31 20.93
C ASP A 75 14.37 5.12 19.90
N PRO A 76 15.62 5.51 20.21
CA PRO A 76 16.75 5.32 19.32
C PRO A 76 17.05 3.86 18.98
N GLU A 77 16.62 2.92 19.82
CA GLU A 77 16.75 1.48 19.65
C GLU A 77 15.63 0.89 18.78
N GLY A 78 14.60 1.72 18.45
CA GLY A 78 13.48 1.34 17.59
C GLY A 78 12.26 0.76 18.33
N ASN A 79 12.28 0.70 19.67
CA ASN A 79 11.15 0.22 20.46
C ASN A 79 10.05 1.29 20.52
N ILE A 80 8.80 0.83 20.64
CA ILE A 80 7.66 1.73 20.80
C ILE A 80 7.66 2.37 22.18
N VAL A 81 7.58 3.69 22.21
CA VAL A 81 7.50 4.46 23.45
C VAL A 81 6.07 4.46 23.98
N HIS A 82 5.92 4.18 25.26
CA HIS A 82 4.63 4.15 25.96
C HIS A 82 4.49 5.34 26.92
N GLY A 83 3.28 5.85 27.01
CA GLY A 83 2.93 6.88 28.00
C GLY A 83 2.77 6.31 29.41
N SER A 84 2.58 7.19 30.38
CA SER A 84 2.34 6.80 31.77
C SER A 84 1.09 5.94 31.99
N ASN A 85 0.19 5.91 31.02
CA ASN A 85 -1.01 5.08 31.00
C ASN A 85 -0.78 3.69 30.36
N GLY A 86 0.45 3.36 29.96
CA GLY A 86 0.81 2.12 29.29
C GLY A 86 0.51 2.07 27.80
N PHE A 87 -0.14 3.09 27.21
CA PHE A 87 -0.46 3.12 25.79
C PHE A 87 0.72 3.58 24.93
N PRO A 88 0.84 3.04 23.71
CA PRO A 88 1.77 3.58 22.73
C PRO A 88 1.52 5.06 22.46
N LEU A 89 2.58 5.84 22.48
CA LEU A 89 2.51 7.24 22.07
C LEU A 89 2.52 7.33 20.54
N VAL A 90 1.61 8.12 20.02
CA VAL A 90 1.49 8.36 18.58
C VAL A 90 2.29 9.60 18.21
N ASN A 91 2.95 9.59 17.07
CA ASN A 91 3.63 10.76 16.55
C ASN A 91 2.65 11.90 16.33
N LYS A 92 3.09 13.11 16.65
CA LYS A 92 2.30 14.33 16.41
C LYS A 92 2.07 14.60 14.92
N PHE A 93 2.98 14.14 14.06
CA PHE A 93 2.92 14.33 12.63
C PHE A 93 2.81 12.98 11.92
N THR A 94 2.14 13.01 10.79
CA THR A 94 2.07 11.84 9.91
C THR A 94 3.44 11.52 9.30
N THR A 95 3.68 10.25 9.03
CA THR A 95 4.88 9.73 8.38
C THR A 95 4.49 9.15 7.02
N LEU A 96 5.23 9.49 5.99
CA LEU A 96 5.07 8.89 4.65
C LEU A 96 5.40 7.40 4.72
N LYS A 97 4.49 6.55 4.25
CA LYS A 97 4.69 5.09 4.18
C LYS A 97 4.94 4.59 2.77
N GLY A 98 4.62 5.40 1.78
CA GLY A 98 4.81 5.07 0.37
C GLY A 98 3.74 5.71 -0.49
N TYR A 99 3.45 5.08 -1.60
CA TYR A 99 2.54 5.58 -2.62
C TYR A 99 1.49 4.52 -2.95
N SER A 100 0.25 4.94 -3.21
CA SER A 100 -0.86 4.00 -3.45
C SER A 100 -0.76 3.29 -4.80
N GLU A 101 -0.29 3.99 -5.82
CA GLU A 101 -0.10 3.40 -7.13
C GLU A 101 1.19 2.56 -7.18
N PRO A 102 1.17 1.42 -7.87
CA PRO A 102 2.37 0.61 -8.04
C PRO A 102 3.46 1.35 -8.80
N ASP A 103 4.69 0.95 -8.58
CA ASP A 103 5.82 1.48 -9.34
C ASP A 103 5.73 1.09 -10.81
N TRP A 104 5.25 -0.12 -11.09
CA TRP A 104 4.93 -0.64 -12.40
C TRP A 104 4.11 -1.93 -12.28
N ILE A 105 3.43 -2.25 -13.35
CA ILE A 105 2.67 -3.51 -13.49
C ILE A 105 3.16 -4.24 -14.74
N TRP A 106 3.01 -5.55 -14.76
CA TRP A 106 3.39 -6.37 -15.89
C TRP A 106 2.47 -7.58 -16.04
N GLY A 107 2.38 -8.08 -17.25
CA GLY A 107 1.64 -9.28 -17.54
C GLY A 107 2.37 -10.10 -18.62
N LEU A 108 2.34 -11.39 -18.47
CA LEU A 108 2.84 -12.37 -19.42
C LEU A 108 1.73 -13.37 -19.74
N SER A 109 1.36 -13.45 -20.99
CA SER A 109 0.47 -14.50 -21.51
C SER A 109 1.23 -15.36 -22.50
N THR A 110 1.12 -16.68 -22.36
CA THR A 110 1.75 -17.61 -23.28
C THR A 110 0.80 -18.73 -23.62
N SER A 111 0.84 -19.19 -24.85
CA SER A 111 -0.01 -20.28 -25.37
C SER A 111 0.81 -21.21 -26.25
N VAL A 112 0.72 -22.49 -25.94
CA VAL A 112 1.36 -23.56 -26.71
C VAL A 112 0.27 -24.47 -27.26
N ASN A 113 0.22 -24.62 -28.57
CA ASN A 113 -0.60 -25.63 -29.27
C ASN A 113 0.32 -26.69 -29.85
N TRP A 114 0.15 -27.91 -29.41
CA TRP A 114 0.90 -29.05 -29.91
C TRP A 114 -0.07 -30.17 -30.34
N LYS A 115 -0.08 -30.47 -31.61
CA LYS A 115 -0.94 -31.55 -32.20
C LYS A 115 -2.41 -31.45 -31.78
N GLY A 116 -2.95 -30.25 -31.70
CA GLY A 116 -4.35 -29.99 -31.32
C GLY A 116 -4.62 -29.86 -29.83
N ILE A 117 -3.61 -30.06 -28.97
CA ILE A 117 -3.70 -29.79 -27.53
C ILE A 117 -3.19 -28.39 -27.28
N THR A 118 -3.98 -27.55 -26.60
CA THR A 118 -3.61 -26.18 -26.27
C THR A 118 -3.45 -26.02 -24.76
N LEU A 119 -2.32 -25.49 -24.35
CA LEU A 119 -2.06 -25.00 -22.99
C LEU A 119 -1.86 -23.49 -23.04
N SER A 120 -2.63 -22.76 -22.24
CA SER A 120 -2.47 -21.30 -22.09
C SER A 120 -2.25 -20.95 -20.62
N ILE A 121 -1.27 -20.08 -20.38
CA ILE A 121 -0.91 -19.58 -19.05
C ILE A 121 -0.86 -18.06 -19.12
N THR A 122 -1.50 -17.40 -18.16
CA THR A 122 -1.40 -15.96 -17.96
C THR A 122 -0.94 -15.69 -16.53
N ILE A 123 0.06 -14.83 -16.40
CA ILE A 123 0.61 -14.38 -15.12
C ILE A 123 0.67 -12.86 -15.18
N ASP A 124 0.22 -12.23 -14.12
CA ASP A 124 0.35 -10.79 -13.95
C ASP A 124 0.96 -10.47 -12.59
N GLY A 125 1.54 -9.30 -12.48
CA GLY A 125 2.18 -8.84 -11.26
C GLY A 125 2.22 -7.33 -11.18
N ARG A 126 2.28 -6.87 -9.95
CA ARG A 126 2.54 -5.46 -9.63
C ARG A 126 3.74 -5.36 -8.71
N VAL A 127 4.50 -4.31 -8.87
CA VAL A 127 5.65 -3.99 -8.03
C VAL A 127 5.42 -2.65 -7.36
N GLY A 128 5.65 -2.60 -6.05
CA GLY A 128 5.35 -1.43 -5.25
C GLY A 128 3.86 -1.22 -5.01
N GLY A 129 3.53 -0.04 -4.54
CA GLY A 129 2.20 0.32 -4.09
C GLY A 129 1.95 -0.09 -2.63
N VAL A 130 1.38 0.81 -1.86
CA VAL A 130 0.94 0.55 -0.49
C VAL A 130 -0.56 0.74 -0.40
N GLY A 131 -1.22 -0.16 0.31
CA GLY A 131 -2.64 -0.10 0.55
C GLY A 131 -2.97 -0.09 2.03
N TYR A 132 -4.11 0.45 2.36
CA TYR A 132 -4.66 0.42 3.69
C TYR A 132 -5.67 -0.72 3.79
N SER A 133 -5.43 -1.68 4.69
CA SER A 133 -6.35 -2.79 4.91
C SER A 133 -7.43 -2.39 5.93
N MET A 134 -8.57 -1.96 5.45
CA MET A 134 -9.73 -1.70 6.29
C MET A 134 -10.26 -2.98 6.96
N THR A 135 -10.12 -4.12 6.32
CA THR A 135 -10.51 -5.42 6.87
C THR A 135 -9.67 -5.77 8.09
N ASP A 136 -8.34 -5.66 7.97
CA ASP A 136 -7.42 -5.88 9.10
C ASP A 136 -7.74 -4.94 10.26
N GLN A 137 -7.91 -3.66 9.97
CA GLN A 137 -8.28 -2.70 10.99
C GLN A 137 -9.58 -3.08 11.70
N ALA A 138 -10.61 -3.48 10.95
CA ALA A 138 -11.88 -3.90 11.52
C ALA A 138 -11.75 -5.18 12.37
N MET A 139 -10.92 -6.12 11.91
CA MET A 139 -10.63 -7.35 12.65
C MET A 139 -9.87 -7.06 13.96
N TRP A 140 -8.87 -6.20 13.95
CA TRP A 140 -8.19 -5.76 15.16
C TRP A 140 -9.12 -5.01 16.12
N ASN A 141 -9.93 -4.10 15.62
CA ASN A 141 -10.86 -3.32 16.42
C ASN A 141 -11.95 -4.18 17.07
N SER A 142 -12.37 -5.24 16.40
CA SER A 142 -13.38 -6.18 16.92
C SER A 142 -12.78 -7.32 17.75
N GLY A 143 -11.45 -7.46 17.79
CA GLY A 143 -10.79 -8.59 18.42
C GLY A 143 -10.94 -9.91 17.64
N ALA A 144 -11.30 -9.85 16.35
CA ALA A 144 -11.44 -11.03 15.49
C ALA A 144 -10.14 -11.38 14.73
N HIS A 145 -9.10 -10.55 14.80
CA HIS A 145 -7.82 -10.87 14.19
C HIS A 145 -7.15 -12.04 14.90
N ILE A 146 -6.58 -12.98 14.13
CA ILE A 146 -5.98 -14.20 14.68
C ILE A 146 -4.89 -13.90 15.71
N ASP A 147 -4.04 -12.90 15.46
CA ASP A 147 -2.96 -12.51 16.37
C ASP A 147 -3.46 -11.81 17.64
N SER A 148 -4.74 -11.42 17.69
CA SER A 148 -5.36 -10.90 18.90
C SER A 148 -5.77 -12.00 19.89
N ASP A 149 -5.77 -13.26 19.46
CA ASP A 149 -6.03 -14.42 20.31
C ASP A 149 -4.73 -14.89 20.99
N ASN A 150 -4.35 -14.15 22.00
CA ASN A 150 -3.14 -14.40 22.79
C ASN A 150 -3.43 -14.27 24.29
N GLN A 151 -2.46 -14.62 25.15
CA GLN A 151 -2.64 -14.61 26.59
C GLN A 151 -3.12 -13.28 27.15
N TYR A 152 -2.72 -12.14 26.57
CA TYR A 152 -3.07 -10.80 27.05
C TYR A 152 -4.57 -10.46 26.85
N ARG A 153 -5.25 -11.22 26.02
CA ARG A 153 -6.71 -11.10 25.84
C ARG A 153 -7.48 -11.55 27.09
N TYR A 154 -6.91 -12.47 27.85
CA TYR A 154 -7.53 -13.13 28.99
C TYR A 154 -6.97 -12.65 30.32
N GLU A 155 -5.88 -11.93 30.30
CA GLU A 155 -5.30 -11.36 31.51
C GLU A 155 -6.02 -10.06 31.89
N GLU A 156 -6.43 -9.96 33.16
CA GLU A 156 -6.91 -8.72 33.73
C GLU A 156 -5.72 -7.80 33.97
N VAL A 157 -5.55 -6.80 33.13
CA VAL A 157 -4.54 -5.78 33.36
C VAL A 157 -5.09 -4.79 34.37
N VAL A 158 -4.80 -5.06 35.62
CA VAL A 158 -5.09 -4.15 36.73
C VAL A 158 -4.05 -3.02 36.69
N ASN A 159 -4.28 -2.07 35.84
CA ASN A 159 -3.63 -0.79 35.91
C ASN A 159 -4.72 0.28 36.05
N ASN A 160 -4.43 1.38 36.71
CA ASN A 160 -5.36 2.51 36.94
C ASN A 160 -6.10 2.98 35.68
N ASN A 161 -5.72 2.53 34.53
CA ASN A 161 -6.25 2.91 33.23
C ASN A 161 -7.04 1.83 32.50
N LYS A 162 -7.45 0.78 33.16
CA LYS A 162 -8.51 -0.10 32.63
C LYS A 162 -8.30 -0.45 31.20
N THR A 163 -7.47 -1.37 30.77
CA THR A 163 -7.86 -1.54 29.44
C THR A 163 -7.12 -2.51 28.62
N PHE A 164 -7.73 -3.05 27.76
CA PHE A 164 -7.49 -3.94 26.67
C PHE A 164 -7.69 -5.40 26.97
N ILE A 165 -8.48 -5.67 27.93
CA ILE A 165 -9.17 -6.95 28.04
C ILE A 165 -9.96 -7.12 26.76
N GLY A 166 -9.66 -8.15 26.02
CA GLY A 166 -10.41 -8.53 24.84
C GLY A 166 -9.82 -8.14 23.47
N GLN A 167 -8.79 -7.33 23.40
CA GLN A 167 -8.14 -6.97 22.13
C GLN A 167 -6.78 -7.63 21.90
N GLY A 168 -6.27 -8.41 22.84
CA GLY A 168 -4.97 -9.09 22.71
C GLY A 168 -3.77 -8.14 22.71
N VAL A 169 -3.91 -6.95 23.26
CA VAL A 169 -2.84 -5.95 23.35
C VAL A 169 -2.34 -5.88 24.78
N LYS A 170 -1.04 -6.06 24.97
CA LYS A 170 -0.40 -5.87 26.27
C LYS A 170 -0.25 -4.39 26.56
N VAL A 171 -0.77 -3.96 27.70
CA VAL A 171 -0.42 -2.65 28.28
C VAL A 171 0.84 -2.82 29.10
N VAL A 172 1.86 -2.02 28.84
CA VAL A 172 3.18 -2.09 29.49
C VAL A 172 3.33 -0.90 30.43
#